data_b1402499f1bf313acc74168e7dbbbc74
#
_entry.id   b1402499f1bf313acc74168e7dbbbc74
#
_cell.length_a   1.000
_cell.length_b   1.000
_cell.length_c   1.000
_cell.angle_alpha   90.00
_cell.angle_beta   90.00
_cell.angle_gamma   90.00
#
_symmetry.space_group_name_H-M   'P 1'
#
loop_
_entity.id
_entity.type
_entity.pdbx_description
1 polymer ?
#
loop_
_entity_poly.entity_id
_entity_poly.type
_entity_poly.pdbx_seq_one_letter_code
_entity_poly.pdbx_strand_id
1 'polypeptide(L)'
;MNITVRKATENDADAVADAILVSSRAGKKIGIFDLIFETSEDAALTERLRALALTQTKSYCHHSNFLLASGGQKYSGTICGYEPRMATHETFTKALSEIGVDEGYQERIATYLLVKPEVDRQTWVLDFMTVSQGCEPLPVFAELLKKSLLSARLKGYRKAQTMVEIGSFDNQILYEKLGFKVIDEKRSELYADQFGRAGIKRLQMAL
;
A
#
# COMPACT_ATOMS: atom_id res chain seq x y z
N MET A 1 -0.01 25.83 1.63
CA MET A 1 1.16 25.14 1.07
C MET A 1 0.76 24.66 -0.32
N ASN A 2 1.52 24.96 -1.38
CA ASN A 2 1.18 24.47 -2.72
C ASN A 2 1.75 23.05 -2.87
N ILE A 3 0.87 22.03 -2.91
CA ILE A 3 1.26 20.63 -3.03
C ILE A 3 1.17 20.25 -4.50
N THR A 4 2.28 19.79 -5.06
CA THR A 4 2.33 19.24 -6.42
C THR A 4 2.36 17.72 -6.36
N VAL A 5 1.62 17.06 -7.26
CA VAL A 5 1.54 15.60 -7.34
C VAL A 5 1.97 15.12 -8.72
N ARG A 6 2.92 14.20 -8.76
CA ARG A 6 3.41 13.57 -9.99
C ARG A 6 3.47 12.03 -9.88
N LYS A 7 3.57 11.34 -10.99
CA LYS A 7 3.87 9.90 -11.01
C LYS A 7 5.31 9.67 -10.56
N ALA A 8 5.51 8.54 -9.87
CA ALA A 8 6.84 8.03 -9.58
C ALA A 8 7.51 7.51 -10.87
N THR A 9 8.82 7.62 -10.89
CA THR A 9 9.73 7.10 -11.91
C THR A 9 10.70 6.09 -11.27
N GLU A 10 11.52 5.43 -12.05
CA GLU A 10 12.58 4.54 -11.55
C GLU A 10 13.53 5.23 -10.56
N ASN A 11 13.77 6.53 -10.74
CA ASN A 11 14.61 7.32 -9.83
C ASN A 11 13.98 7.55 -8.45
N ASP A 12 12.69 7.26 -8.30
CA ASP A 12 11.97 7.38 -7.03
C ASP A 12 11.86 6.04 -6.27
N ALA A 13 12.54 5.00 -6.73
CA ALA A 13 12.42 3.66 -6.16
C ALA A 13 12.74 3.59 -4.66
N ASP A 14 13.66 4.42 -4.16
CA ASP A 14 13.96 4.51 -2.73
C ASP A 14 12.76 5.06 -1.93
N ALA A 15 12.15 6.14 -2.40
CA ALA A 15 10.96 6.70 -1.76
C ALA A 15 9.75 5.75 -1.82
N VAL A 16 9.64 4.96 -2.90
CA VAL A 16 8.63 3.91 -3.03
C VAL A 16 8.88 2.78 -2.05
N ALA A 17 10.12 2.31 -1.92
CA ALA A 17 10.52 1.27 -0.97
C ALA A 17 10.23 1.68 0.48
N ASP A 18 10.61 2.89 0.87
CA ASP A 18 10.32 3.45 2.19
C ASP A 18 8.81 3.52 2.47
N ALA A 19 8.02 3.96 1.49
CA ALA A 19 6.57 4.02 1.62
C ALA A 19 5.94 2.63 1.81
N ILE A 20 6.39 1.62 1.05
CA ILE A 20 5.94 0.24 1.21
C ILE A 20 6.31 -0.28 2.61
N LEU A 21 7.55 -0.08 3.05
CA LEU A 21 8.03 -0.53 4.35
C LEU A 21 7.21 0.08 5.50
N VAL A 22 7.11 1.41 5.54
CA VAL A 22 6.37 2.13 6.59
C VAL A 22 4.90 1.73 6.62
N SER A 23 4.25 1.70 5.45
CA SER A 23 2.83 1.39 5.36
C SER A 23 2.51 -0.08 5.69
N SER A 24 3.33 -1.02 5.24
CA SER A 24 3.11 -2.45 5.51
C SER A 24 3.25 -2.82 6.98
N ARG A 25 4.14 -2.15 7.68
CA ARG A 25 4.25 -2.29 9.14
C ARG A 25 3.12 -1.59 9.88
N ALA A 26 2.61 -0.46 9.39
CA ALA A 26 1.49 0.28 10.00
C ALA A 26 1.64 0.49 11.52
N GLY A 27 2.86 0.80 11.98
CA GLY A 27 3.21 0.95 13.40
C GLY A 27 3.39 -0.37 14.17
N LYS A 28 3.35 -1.52 13.51
CA LYS A 28 3.72 -2.83 14.06
C LYS A 28 5.24 -3.04 14.02
N LYS A 29 5.74 -4.01 14.77
CA LYS A 29 7.17 -4.40 14.73
C LYS A 29 7.53 -5.06 13.41
N ILE A 30 6.60 -5.87 12.86
CA ILE A 30 6.78 -6.60 11.61
C ILE A 30 5.58 -6.37 10.69
N GLY A 31 5.83 -6.33 9.39
CA GLY A 31 4.82 -6.31 8.32
C GLY A 31 4.92 -7.57 7.46
N ILE A 32 4.12 -7.64 6.41
CA ILE A 32 4.12 -8.80 5.51
C ILE A 32 5.45 -8.96 4.77
N PHE A 33 6.15 -7.87 4.44
CA PHE A 33 7.42 -7.92 3.73
C PHE A 33 8.57 -8.40 4.61
N ASP A 34 8.52 -8.19 5.93
CA ASP A 34 9.44 -8.80 6.88
C ASP A 34 9.39 -10.34 6.77
N LEU A 35 8.19 -10.90 6.60
CA LEU A 35 7.98 -12.34 6.45
C LEU A 35 8.34 -12.83 5.04
N ILE A 36 7.97 -12.07 4.00
CA ILE A 36 8.27 -12.42 2.60
C ILE A 36 9.78 -12.52 2.39
N PHE A 37 10.55 -11.57 2.93
CA PHE A 37 12.00 -11.48 2.75
C PHE A 37 12.82 -12.11 3.88
N GLU A 38 12.14 -12.67 4.91
CA GLU A 38 12.77 -13.35 6.07
C GLU A 38 13.82 -12.49 6.78
N THR A 39 13.56 -11.17 6.87
CA THR A 39 14.39 -10.21 7.57
C THR A 39 13.55 -9.09 8.16
N SER A 40 13.99 -8.53 9.29
CA SER A 40 13.38 -7.34 9.91
C SER A 40 14.34 -6.16 9.96
N GLU A 41 15.49 -6.28 9.29
CA GLU A 41 16.47 -5.20 9.18
C GLU A 41 16.04 -4.20 8.12
N ASP A 42 15.85 -2.94 8.51
CA ASP A 42 15.30 -1.90 7.64
C ASP A 42 16.11 -1.70 6.37
N ALA A 43 17.45 -1.70 6.45
CA ALA A 43 18.30 -1.53 5.27
C ALA A 43 18.14 -2.67 4.27
N ALA A 44 18.12 -3.91 4.73
CA ALA A 44 17.92 -5.09 3.89
C ALA A 44 16.51 -5.11 3.27
N LEU A 45 15.48 -4.74 4.04
CA LEU A 45 14.11 -4.63 3.56
C LEU A 45 13.96 -3.54 2.49
N THR A 46 14.52 -2.36 2.74
CA THR A 46 14.47 -1.25 1.77
C THR A 46 15.15 -1.63 0.46
N GLU A 47 16.29 -2.32 0.50
CA GLU A 47 16.98 -2.81 -0.70
C GLU A 47 16.10 -3.80 -1.48
N ARG A 48 15.49 -4.79 -0.81
CA ARG A 48 14.58 -5.76 -1.41
C ARG A 48 13.34 -5.10 -1.99
N LEU A 49 12.73 -4.17 -1.27
CA LEU A 49 11.56 -3.42 -1.73
C LEU A 49 11.89 -2.50 -2.91
N ARG A 50 13.07 -1.89 -2.90
CA ARG A 50 13.58 -1.12 -4.04
C ARG A 50 13.72 -2.00 -5.28
N ALA A 51 14.31 -3.19 -5.15
CA ALA A 51 14.41 -4.16 -6.25
C ALA A 51 13.01 -4.56 -6.75
N LEU A 52 12.06 -4.83 -5.85
CA LEU A 52 10.68 -5.16 -6.19
C LEU A 52 9.95 -4.01 -6.93
N ALA A 53 10.22 -2.77 -6.56
CA ALA A 53 9.65 -1.59 -7.24
C ALA A 53 10.19 -1.39 -8.66
N LEU A 54 11.30 -2.04 -9.03
CA LEU A 54 11.99 -1.94 -10.32
C LEU A 54 11.89 -3.20 -11.20
N THR A 55 11.12 -4.21 -10.79
CA THR A 55 10.93 -5.44 -11.56
C THR A 55 10.31 -5.17 -12.93
N GLN A 56 10.58 -6.03 -13.92
CA GLN A 56 9.94 -5.94 -15.23
C GLN A 56 8.43 -6.25 -15.13
N THR A 57 8.08 -7.20 -14.28
CA THR A 57 6.68 -7.52 -13.97
C THR A 57 6.09 -6.44 -13.10
N LYS A 58 5.11 -5.72 -13.63
CA LYS A 58 4.43 -4.61 -12.93
C LYS A 58 3.42 -5.15 -11.92
N SER A 59 3.91 -5.60 -10.76
CA SER A 59 3.06 -5.91 -9.61
C SER A 59 2.53 -4.62 -8.96
N TYR A 60 1.65 -4.75 -7.95
CA TYR A 60 1.15 -3.59 -7.20
C TYR A 60 2.27 -2.81 -6.47
N CYS A 61 3.43 -3.42 -6.22
CA CYS A 61 4.60 -2.75 -5.62
C CYS A 61 5.46 -1.98 -6.64
N HIS A 62 5.21 -2.11 -7.95
CA HIS A 62 6.01 -1.46 -8.98
C HIS A 62 5.86 0.07 -8.92
N HIS A 63 6.97 0.81 -9.08
CA HIS A 63 7.00 2.29 -8.96
C HIS A 63 5.93 3.00 -9.79
N SER A 64 5.59 2.49 -10.97
CA SER A 64 4.62 3.13 -11.87
C SER A 64 3.19 3.23 -11.31
N ASN A 65 2.88 2.54 -10.20
CA ASN A 65 1.60 2.62 -9.51
C ASN A 65 1.58 3.72 -8.45
N PHE A 66 2.70 4.37 -8.18
CA PHE A 66 2.83 5.36 -7.13
C PHE A 66 2.70 6.79 -7.64
N LEU A 67 2.07 7.62 -6.81
CA LEU A 67 2.09 9.08 -6.92
C LEU A 67 2.90 9.63 -5.75
N LEU A 68 3.67 10.67 -6.04
CA LEU A 68 4.49 11.39 -5.07
C LEU A 68 3.96 12.81 -4.93
N ALA A 69 3.80 13.26 -3.69
CA ALA A 69 3.49 14.65 -3.36
C ALA A 69 4.74 15.39 -2.91
N SER A 70 4.85 16.65 -3.30
CA SER A 70 5.92 17.55 -2.85
C SER A 70 5.35 18.91 -2.48
N GLY A 71 5.79 19.46 -1.35
CA GLY A 71 5.53 20.84 -0.92
C GLY A 71 6.77 21.70 -1.17
N GLY A 72 6.77 22.50 -2.24
CA GLY A 72 7.99 23.16 -2.73
C GLY A 72 8.95 22.14 -3.32
N GLN A 73 10.20 22.09 -2.85
CA GLN A 73 11.20 21.11 -3.29
C GLN A 73 11.27 19.86 -2.41
N LYS A 74 10.47 19.79 -1.34
CA LYS A 74 10.53 18.72 -0.36
C LYS A 74 9.45 17.68 -0.61
N TYR A 75 9.84 16.40 -0.66
CA TYR A 75 8.93 15.26 -0.64
C TYR A 75 8.00 15.33 0.59
N SER A 76 6.72 15.10 0.36
CA SER A 76 5.69 15.23 1.41
C SER A 76 4.87 13.96 1.63
N GLY A 77 4.84 13.04 0.67
CA GLY A 77 4.11 11.78 0.83
C GLY A 77 3.88 11.01 -0.46
N THR A 78 3.35 9.80 -0.34
CA THR A 78 2.98 8.91 -1.45
C THR A 78 1.58 8.34 -1.31
N ILE A 79 1.07 7.84 -2.42
CA ILE A 79 -0.04 6.88 -2.49
C ILE A 79 0.23 5.91 -3.65
N CYS A 80 -0.04 4.63 -3.42
CA CYS A 80 -0.13 3.62 -4.47
C CYS A 80 -1.58 3.49 -4.93
N GLY A 81 -1.82 3.49 -6.24
CA GLY A 81 -3.13 3.27 -6.81
C GLY A 81 -3.02 2.32 -8.01
N TYR A 82 -3.73 1.19 -7.99
CA TYR A 82 -3.56 0.16 -8.99
C TYR A 82 -4.85 -0.60 -9.34
N GLU A 83 -4.79 -1.25 -10.49
CA GLU A 83 -5.83 -2.16 -10.98
C GLU A 83 -5.72 -3.51 -10.28
N PRO A 84 -6.82 -4.21 -9.95
CA PRO A 84 -6.78 -5.49 -9.24
C PRO A 84 -5.85 -6.54 -9.87
N ARG A 85 -5.72 -6.52 -11.21
CA ARG A 85 -4.83 -7.44 -11.94
C ARG A 85 -3.35 -7.32 -11.58
N MET A 86 -2.91 -6.17 -11.02
CA MET A 86 -1.54 -5.96 -10.56
C MET A 86 -1.24 -6.68 -9.24
N ALA A 87 -2.28 -7.08 -8.51
CA ALA A 87 -2.18 -7.74 -7.22
C ALA A 87 -2.66 -9.20 -7.26
N THR A 88 -2.76 -9.81 -8.45
CA THR A 88 -3.03 -11.25 -8.56
C THR A 88 -1.85 -12.04 -8.00
N HIS A 89 -2.14 -13.23 -7.49
CA HIS A 89 -1.12 -14.15 -7.01
C HIS A 89 -0.02 -14.37 -8.07
N GLU A 90 -0.41 -14.69 -9.30
CA GLU A 90 0.50 -14.93 -10.41
C GLU A 90 1.42 -13.72 -10.68
N THR A 91 0.85 -12.51 -10.79
CA THR A 91 1.62 -11.29 -11.05
C THR A 91 2.62 -10.99 -9.92
N PHE A 92 2.18 -11.17 -8.68
CA PHE A 92 3.05 -10.89 -7.53
C PHE A 92 4.15 -11.94 -7.36
N THR A 93 3.82 -13.23 -7.49
CA THR A 93 4.82 -14.32 -7.47
C THR A 93 5.89 -14.12 -8.55
N LYS A 94 5.48 -13.76 -9.77
CA LYS A 94 6.41 -13.49 -10.86
C LYS A 94 7.36 -12.33 -10.53
N ALA A 95 6.84 -11.23 -9.99
CA ALA A 95 7.68 -10.10 -9.58
C ALA A 95 8.65 -10.47 -8.44
N LEU A 96 8.22 -11.26 -7.46
CA LEU A 96 9.07 -11.76 -6.39
C LEU A 96 10.16 -12.70 -6.91
N SER A 97 9.83 -13.57 -7.86
CA SER A 97 10.79 -14.48 -8.51
C SER A 97 11.91 -13.74 -9.25
N GLU A 98 11.61 -12.58 -9.87
CA GLU A 98 12.62 -11.74 -10.54
C GLU A 98 13.72 -11.23 -9.57
N ILE A 99 13.41 -11.14 -8.28
CA ILE A 99 14.35 -10.71 -7.23
C ILE A 99 14.80 -11.85 -6.32
N GLY A 100 14.57 -13.11 -6.75
CA GLY A 100 15.08 -14.32 -6.10
C GLY A 100 14.31 -14.74 -4.85
N VAL A 101 13.03 -14.37 -4.71
CA VAL A 101 12.14 -14.88 -3.65
C VAL A 101 11.42 -16.13 -4.16
N ASP A 102 11.49 -17.20 -3.40
CA ASP A 102 10.82 -18.47 -3.69
C ASP A 102 9.31 -18.44 -3.40
N GLU A 103 8.58 -19.44 -3.88
CA GLU A 103 7.13 -19.56 -3.70
C GLU A 103 6.72 -19.84 -2.24
N GLY A 104 7.63 -20.27 -1.37
CA GLY A 104 7.38 -20.50 0.06
C GLY A 104 6.95 -19.25 0.83
N TYR A 105 7.10 -18.05 0.24
CA TYR A 105 6.61 -16.82 0.86
C TYR A 105 5.12 -16.88 1.21
N GLN A 106 4.31 -17.66 0.47
CA GLN A 106 2.86 -17.76 0.70
C GLN A 106 2.54 -18.38 2.06
N GLU A 107 3.28 -19.42 2.45
CA GLU A 107 3.14 -20.04 3.77
C GLU A 107 3.53 -19.05 4.86
N ARG A 108 4.58 -18.26 4.64
CA ARG A 108 5.05 -17.22 5.58
C ARG A 108 4.02 -16.12 5.83
N ILE A 109 3.20 -15.78 4.84
CA ILE A 109 2.14 -14.76 4.97
C ILE A 109 0.73 -15.35 5.08
N ALA A 110 0.59 -16.66 5.34
CA ALA A 110 -0.71 -17.34 5.35
C ALA A 110 -1.72 -16.67 6.29
N THR A 111 -1.30 -16.23 7.48
CA THR A 111 -2.16 -15.53 8.44
C THR A 111 -2.68 -14.19 7.92
N TYR A 112 -1.87 -13.45 7.16
CA TYR A 112 -2.31 -12.24 6.48
C TYR A 112 -3.37 -12.55 5.41
N LEU A 113 -3.19 -13.64 4.65
CA LEU A 113 -4.13 -14.03 3.61
C LEU A 113 -5.53 -14.37 4.16
N LEU A 114 -5.62 -14.83 5.42
CA LEU A 114 -6.90 -15.08 6.10
C LEU A 114 -7.74 -13.83 6.28
N VAL A 115 -7.10 -12.69 6.53
CA VAL A 115 -7.77 -11.41 6.83
C VAL A 115 -7.74 -10.42 5.67
N LYS A 116 -6.95 -10.70 4.62
CA LYS A 116 -6.87 -9.84 3.44
C LYS A 116 -8.27 -9.65 2.82
N PRO A 117 -8.72 -8.39 2.60
CA PRO A 117 -9.99 -8.14 1.95
C PRO A 117 -9.99 -8.58 0.48
N GLU A 118 -11.15 -9.05 0.03
CA GLU A 118 -11.36 -9.31 -1.39
C GLU A 118 -11.50 -8.01 -2.17
N VAL A 119 -11.09 -8.05 -3.43
CA VAL A 119 -11.18 -6.93 -4.36
C VAL A 119 -11.89 -7.39 -5.63
N ASP A 120 -13.00 -6.74 -5.98
CA ASP A 120 -13.66 -7.00 -7.25
C ASP A 120 -12.93 -6.30 -8.42
N ARG A 121 -13.18 -6.79 -9.65
CA ARG A 121 -12.50 -6.30 -10.86
C ARG A 121 -12.84 -4.86 -11.23
N GLN A 122 -13.90 -4.29 -10.67
CA GLN A 122 -14.34 -2.91 -10.93
C GLN A 122 -13.87 -1.91 -9.88
N THR A 123 -13.03 -2.35 -8.95
CA THR A 123 -12.54 -1.54 -7.82
C THR A 123 -11.11 -1.10 -8.05
N TRP A 124 -10.86 0.20 -7.98
CA TRP A 124 -9.52 0.77 -7.89
C TRP A 124 -8.96 0.55 -6.49
N VAL A 125 -7.78 -0.03 -6.38
CA VAL A 125 -7.15 -0.31 -5.08
C VAL A 125 -6.19 0.80 -4.73
N LEU A 126 -6.26 1.24 -3.48
CA LEU A 126 -5.34 2.21 -2.90
C LEU A 126 -4.58 1.56 -1.75
N ASP A 127 -3.26 1.73 -1.75
CA ASP A 127 -2.37 1.14 -0.77
C ASP A 127 -1.17 2.07 -0.49
N PHE A 128 -0.30 1.71 0.45
CA PHE A 128 0.96 2.37 0.75
C PHE A 128 0.87 3.89 0.82
N MET A 129 -0.20 4.40 1.47
CA MET A 129 -0.36 5.84 1.67
C MET A 129 0.46 6.29 2.87
N THR A 130 1.44 7.15 2.62
CA THR A 130 2.34 7.68 3.65
C THR A 130 2.50 9.19 3.53
N VAL A 131 2.81 9.83 4.66
CA VAL A 131 3.17 11.25 4.74
C VAL A 131 4.49 11.41 5.48
N SER A 132 5.36 12.27 4.97
CA SER A 132 6.63 12.57 5.59
C SER A 132 6.46 13.25 6.94
N GLN A 133 7.35 12.95 7.86
CA GLN A 133 7.37 13.55 9.18
C GLN A 133 7.41 15.09 9.08
N GLY A 134 6.60 15.76 9.89
CA GLY A 134 6.47 17.22 9.91
C GLY A 134 5.53 17.82 8.86
N CYS A 135 4.88 17.01 8.01
CA CYS A 135 3.81 17.44 7.12
C CYS A 135 2.44 17.15 7.75
N GLU A 136 1.47 18.04 7.48
CA GLU A 136 0.07 17.76 7.84
C GLU A 136 -0.51 16.67 6.93
N PRO A 137 -1.01 15.55 7.47
CA PRO A 137 -1.45 14.41 6.66
C PRO A 137 -2.63 14.73 5.73
N LEU A 138 -3.66 15.40 6.23
CA LEU A 138 -4.91 15.56 5.51
C LEU A 138 -4.77 16.32 4.17
N PRO A 139 -4.07 17.49 4.08
CA PRO A 139 -3.88 18.18 2.82
C PRO A 139 -3.06 17.36 1.81
N VAL A 140 -2.01 16.66 2.26
CA VAL A 140 -1.16 15.82 1.40
C VAL A 140 -1.96 14.66 0.83
N PHE A 141 -2.70 13.94 1.68
CA PHE A 141 -3.53 12.83 1.25
C PHE A 141 -4.68 13.26 0.34
N ALA A 142 -5.31 14.40 0.59
CA ALA A 142 -6.39 14.91 -0.26
C ALA A 142 -5.90 15.13 -1.71
N GLU A 143 -4.74 15.74 -1.92
CA GLU A 143 -4.20 15.98 -3.26
C GLU A 143 -3.72 14.67 -3.94
N LEU A 144 -3.06 13.77 -3.21
CA LEU A 144 -2.68 12.46 -3.71
C LEU A 144 -3.91 11.65 -4.12
N LEU A 145 -4.91 11.57 -3.25
CA LEU A 145 -6.15 10.85 -3.48
C LEU A 145 -6.91 11.41 -4.69
N LYS A 146 -7.11 12.72 -4.75
CA LYS A 146 -7.75 13.40 -5.89
C LYS A 146 -7.12 13.00 -7.23
N LYS A 147 -5.79 12.98 -7.32
CA LYS A 147 -5.05 12.59 -8.52
C LYS A 147 -5.23 11.11 -8.85
N SER A 148 -5.16 10.22 -7.85
CA SER A 148 -5.35 8.78 -8.02
C SER A 148 -6.78 8.45 -8.44
N LEU A 149 -7.80 9.05 -7.81
CA LEU A 149 -9.20 8.83 -8.14
C LEU A 149 -9.58 9.38 -9.53
N LEU A 150 -8.96 10.47 -9.97
CA LEU A 150 -9.12 10.95 -11.34
C LEU A 150 -8.63 9.89 -12.35
N SER A 151 -7.46 9.28 -12.08
CA SER A 151 -6.92 8.20 -12.91
C SER A 151 -7.85 6.98 -12.92
N ALA A 152 -8.42 6.63 -11.77
CA ALA A 152 -9.38 5.54 -11.64
C ALA A 152 -10.64 5.79 -12.48
N ARG A 153 -11.24 6.98 -12.38
CA ARG A 153 -12.43 7.37 -13.17
C ARG A 153 -12.17 7.33 -14.66
N LEU A 154 -11.03 7.86 -15.12
CA LEU A 154 -10.65 7.83 -16.54
C LEU A 154 -10.46 6.41 -17.07
N LYS A 155 -10.13 5.45 -16.23
CA LYS A 155 -10.04 4.02 -16.54
C LYS A 155 -11.39 3.29 -16.41
N GLY A 156 -12.47 3.96 -16.01
CA GLY A 156 -13.82 3.40 -15.89
C GLY A 156 -14.11 2.71 -14.55
N TYR A 157 -13.26 2.82 -13.55
CA TYR A 157 -13.53 2.31 -12.21
C TYR A 157 -14.68 3.07 -11.55
N ARG A 158 -15.48 2.38 -10.75
CA ARG A 158 -16.67 2.93 -10.08
C ARG A 158 -16.52 3.01 -8.56
N LYS A 159 -15.54 2.32 -8.02
CA LYS A 159 -15.25 2.26 -6.58
C LYS A 159 -13.76 2.37 -6.36
N ALA A 160 -13.37 2.96 -5.23
CA ALA A 160 -12.03 2.85 -4.68
C ALA A 160 -12.08 2.11 -3.35
N GLN A 161 -11.08 1.28 -3.08
CA GLN A 161 -10.94 0.48 -1.87
C GLN A 161 -9.57 0.65 -1.27
N THR A 162 -9.53 0.70 0.05
CA THR A 162 -8.31 0.58 0.84
C THR A 162 -8.56 -0.32 2.04
N MET A 163 -7.51 -0.61 2.79
CA MET A 163 -7.59 -1.39 4.02
C MET A 163 -6.83 -0.70 5.15
N VAL A 164 -7.30 -0.89 6.38
CA VAL A 164 -6.62 -0.45 7.60
C VAL A 164 -6.64 -1.54 8.65
N GLU A 165 -5.60 -1.60 9.46
CA GLU A 165 -5.53 -2.49 10.62
C GLU A 165 -6.60 -2.15 11.65
N ILE A 166 -7.25 -3.16 12.22
CA ILE A 166 -8.15 -2.96 13.37
C ILE A 166 -7.33 -2.42 14.54
N GLY A 167 -7.74 -1.26 15.08
CA GLY A 167 -7.00 -0.53 16.12
C GLY A 167 -6.14 0.63 15.58
N SER A 168 -5.99 0.81 14.26
CA SER A 168 -5.36 1.99 13.67
C SER A 168 -6.39 3.12 13.52
N PHE A 169 -6.83 3.68 14.64
CA PHE A 169 -7.93 4.67 14.67
C PHE A 169 -7.60 5.94 13.89
N ASP A 170 -6.38 6.46 14.00
CA ASP A 170 -5.98 7.69 13.29
C ASP A 170 -6.06 7.50 11.77
N ASN A 171 -5.58 6.38 11.26
CA ASN A 171 -5.67 6.05 9.84
C ASN A 171 -7.13 5.87 9.40
N GLN A 172 -7.95 5.18 10.18
CA GLN A 172 -9.37 5.01 9.87
C GLN A 172 -10.08 6.37 9.80
N ILE A 173 -9.93 7.23 10.81
CA ILE A 173 -10.52 8.57 10.85
C ILE A 173 -10.07 9.41 9.66
N LEU A 174 -8.80 9.30 9.27
CA LEU A 174 -8.26 10.02 8.13
C LEU A 174 -8.96 9.60 6.83
N TYR A 175 -9.09 8.29 6.58
CA TYR A 175 -9.81 7.79 5.40
C TYR A 175 -11.30 8.16 5.42
N GLU A 176 -11.95 8.11 6.58
CA GLU A 176 -13.36 8.53 6.74
C GLU A 176 -13.54 10.01 6.42
N LYS A 177 -12.63 10.90 6.86
CA LYS A 177 -12.61 12.31 6.48
C LYS A 177 -12.39 12.53 4.98
N LEU A 178 -11.74 11.61 4.29
CA LEU A 178 -11.54 11.60 2.84
C LEU A 178 -12.72 10.98 2.06
N GLY A 179 -13.78 10.55 2.76
CA GLY A 179 -15.01 10.04 2.15
C GLY A 179 -15.13 8.52 2.05
N PHE A 180 -14.20 7.78 2.61
CA PHE A 180 -14.30 6.31 2.70
C PHE A 180 -15.26 5.90 3.82
N LYS A 181 -15.86 4.72 3.66
CA LYS A 181 -16.71 4.08 4.68
C LYS A 181 -16.21 2.68 4.93
N VAL A 182 -16.21 2.26 6.19
CA VAL A 182 -15.97 0.85 6.55
C VAL A 182 -17.10 0.01 5.98
N ILE A 183 -16.78 -1.00 5.20
CA ILE A 183 -17.73 -1.91 4.57
C ILE A 183 -17.82 -3.22 5.35
N ASP A 184 -16.68 -3.76 5.74
CA ASP A 184 -16.57 -4.96 6.57
C ASP A 184 -15.23 -5.01 7.31
N GLU A 185 -15.09 -6.01 8.16
CA GLU A 185 -13.84 -6.34 8.83
C GLU A 185 -13.64 -7.85 8.91
N LYS A 186 -12.40 -8.29 8.84
CA LYS A 186 -11.99 -9.68 9.07
C LYS A 186 -11.05 -9.74 10.27
N ARG A 187 -11.35 -10.63 11.21
CA ARG A 187 -10.56 -10.88 12.42
C ARG A 187 -9.99 -12.28 12.41
N SER A 188 -8.81 -12.46 13.02
CA SER A 188 -8.17 -13.75 13.20
C SER A 188 -7.25 -13.71 14.41
N GLU A 189 -7.36 -14.71 15.28
CA GLU A 189 -6.45 -14.88 16.43
C GLU A 189 -5.01 -15.14 15.93
N LEU A 190 -4.84 -15.97 14.89
CA LEU A 190 -3.54 -16.24 14.30
C LEU A 190 -2.88 -14.97 13.76
N TYR A 191 -3.67 -14.07 13.17
CA TYR A 191 -3.18 -12.77 12.72
C TYR A 191 -2.79 -11.89 13.91
N ALA A 192 -3.59 -11.90 14.98
CA ALA A 192 -3.30 -11.14 16.20
C ALA A 192 -2.02 -11.60 16.87
N ASP A 193 -1.78 -12.91 16.95
CA ASP A 193 -0.57 -13.49 17.53
C ASP A 193 0.68 -13.11 16.71
N GLN A 194 0.57 -13.11 15.38
CA GLN A 194 1.72 -12.82 14.51
C GLN A 194 2.02 -11.32 14.38
N PHE A 195 0.99 -10.49 14.24
CA PHE A 195 1.14 -9.07 13.90
C PHE A 195 0.76 -8.10 15.03
N GLY A 196 0.20 -8.59 16.14
CA GLY A 196 -0.24 -7.75 17.26
C GLY A 196 -1.47 -6.88 16.95
N ARG A 197 -2.25 -7.25 15.94
CA ARG A 197 -3.48 -6.57 15.51
C ARG A 197 -4.60 -7.57 15.29
N ALA A 198 -5.82 -7.21 15.67
CA ALA A 198 -6.96 -8.14 15.62
C ALA A 198 -7.41 -8.54 14.20
N GLY A 199 -6.95 -7.85 13.18
CA GLY A 199 -7.35 -8.09 11.80
C GLY A 199 -7.37 -6.81 10.96
N ILE A 200 -8.11 -6.84 9.86
CA ILE A 200 -8.16 -5.78 8.85
C ILE A 200 -9.59 -5.33 8.58
N LYS A 201 -9.80 -4.02 8.47
CA LYS A 201 -11.02 -3.39 7.96
C LYS A 201 -10.87 -3.05 6.49
N ARG A 202 -11.92 -3.31 5.72
CA ARG A 202 -12.06 -2.87 4.34
C ARG A 202 -12.84 -1.57 4.29
N LEU A 203 -12.28 -0.56 3.63
CA LEU A 203 -12.93 0.73 3.44
C LEU A 203 -13.13 0.96 1.94
N GLN A 204 -14.31 1.47 1.57
CA GLN A 204 -14.64 1.80 0.19
C GLN A 204 -15.26 3.18 0.07
N MET A 205 -15.13 3.76 -1.13
CA MET A 205 -15.88 4.93 -1.57
C MET A 205 -16.35 4.75 -3.02
N ALA A 206 -17.49 5.37 -3.37
CA ALA A 206 -17.92 5.50 -4.76
C ALA A 206 -17.09 6.58 -5.49
N LEU A 207 -16.86 6.41 -6.80
CA LEU A 207 -16.09 7.32 -7.64
C LEU A 207 -16.99 8.19 -8.53
#